data_d55007d4ef385f44e0ac912e34cfb5b5
#
_entry.id   d55007d4ef385f44e0ac912e34cfb5b5
#
_cell.length_a   1.000
_cell.length_b   1.000
_cell.length_c   1.000
_cell.angle_alpha   90.00
_cell.angle_beta   90.00
_cell.angle_gamma   90.00
#
_symmetry.space_group_name_H-M   'P 1'
#
loop_
_entity.id
_entity.type
_entity.pdbx_description
1 polymer ?
#
loop_
_entity_poly.entity_id
_entity_poly.type
_entity_poly.pdbx_seq_one_letter_code
_entity_poly.pdbx_strand_id
1 'polypeptide(L)'
;GGTMTLRVTPADCSAEVTVKDENKQEVFSGSAQEFAAYRFTTPGSYTAKLVVSSGEGYQSEPTVSGHQTYEFTFDVTIKATVRLNTQAVTPGGVVAVKVTSQQTDTKPSLTAELPDTGFRASATGDGWVAYLAVPLETEPGSYTIKVTVDGEVQELTLNVSKSAASFRDYTSKSRLVTPYVGADDTPQEVLDLLDTASDTIYWADTGFVSPFSDKVEVTLPYGLTEYVNRTQTERKNNTGTGRTSINVVLSGRCDLIAPAGGKVLLAEKLPNVGNTLVIEHGAGVKTIYYGLRRLTVEKGAIVAQGDALGTTDKATVVEVRVGKTPVEPLRILRGQCDALRSY
;
A
#
# COMPACT_ATOMS: atom_id res chain seq x y z
N GLY A 1 19.18 9.68 7.44
CA GLY A 1 20.63 9.68 7.53
C GLY A 1 21.11 10.48 8.74
N GLY A 2 22.21 10.04 9.36
CA GLY A 2 22.84 10.75 10.46
C GLY A 2 23.46 12.07 9.99
N THR A 3 23.57 13.03 10.89
CA THR A 3 24.32 14.27 10.69
C THR A 3 25.55 14.24 11.56
N MET A 4 26.63 14.82 11.07
CA MET A 4 27.85 15.07 11.82
C MET A 4 27.99 16.58 12.01
N THR A 5 28.25 17.02 13.24
CA THR A 5 28.47 18.44 13.54
C THR A 5 29.95 18.65 13.88
N LEU A 6 30.59 19.57 13.19
CA LEU A 6 31.95 20.02 13.48
C LEU A 6 31.88 21.36 14.22
N ARG A 7 32.56 21.43 15.35
CA ARG A 7 32.71 22.69 16.11
C ARG A 7 34.14 23.18 15.99
N VAL A 8 34.28 24.35 15.38
CA VAL A 8 35.58 25.00 15.21
C VAL A 8 35.72 26.06 16.27
N THR A 9 36.85 26.09 16.98
CA THR A 9 37.18 27.10 17.98
C THR A 9 38.65 27.51 17.82
N PRO A 10 38.99 28.80 17.94
CA PRO A 10 38.11 29.96 18.22
C PRO A 10 37.16 30.29 17.05
N ALA A 11 36.14 31.11 17.30
CA ALA A 11 35.01 31.36 16.37
C ALA A 11 35.41 32.16 15.12
N ASP A 12 36.57 32.75 15.07
CA ASP A 12 37.17 33.47 13.94
C ASP A 12 37.93 32.55 12.97
N CYS A 13 38.05 31.26 13.30
CA CYS A 13 38.61 30.26 12.38
C CYS A 13 37.55 29.76 11.41
N SER A 14 37.91 29.60 10.14
CA SER A 14 37.14 28.91 9.14
C SER A 14 37.54 27.45 8.99
N ALA A 15 36.65 26.60 8.55
CA ALA A 15 36.99 25.21 8.23
C ALA A 15 36.34 24.80 6.92
N GLU A 16 37.16 24.26 6.04
CA GLU A 16 36.77 23.59 4.81
C GLU A 16 36.80 22.08 5.03
N VAL A 17 35.76 21.41 4.61
CA VAL A 17 35.60 19.95 4.76
C VAL A 17 35.51 19.31 3.41
N THR A 18 36.33 18.29 3.16
CA THR A 18 36.24 17.43 1.99
C THR A 18 36.03 16.01 2.46
N VAL A 19 34.96 15.33 1.99
CA VAL A 19 34.69 13.93 2.34
C VAL A 19 34.77 13.06 1.09
N LYS A 20 35.47 11.95 1.24
CA LYS A 20 35.59 10.91 0.20
C LYS A 20 35.01 9.59 0.70
N ASP A 21 34.40 8.84 -0.20
CA ASP A 21 33.98 7.48 0.04
C ASP A 21 35.17 6.48 0.02
N GLU A 22 34.88 5.20 0.23
CA GLU A 22 35.87 4.12 0.21
C GLU A 22 36.58 3.96 -1.16
N ASN A 23 35.94 4.41 -2.25
CA ASN A 23 36.48 4.43 -3.60
C ASN A 23 37.30 5.69 -3.89
N LYS A 24 37.51 6.54 -2.85
CA LYS A 24 38.22 7.83 -2.94
C LYS A 24 37.47 8.86 -3.81
N GLN A 25 36.19 8.65 -4.11
CA GLN A 25 35.38 9.64 -4.80
C GLN A 25 34.91 10.70 -3.80
N GLU A 26 35.02 11.97 -4.23
CA GLU A 26 34.54 13.10 -3.42
C GLU A 26 33.01 13.12 -3.40
N VAL A 27 32.43 13.02 -2.20
CA VAL A 27 30.98 13.02 -1.97
C VAL A 27 30.49 14.33 -1.35
N PHE A 28 31.42 15.10 -0.77
CA PHE A 28 31.13 16.41 -0.23
C PHE A 28 32.40 17.29 -0.23
N SER A 29 32.23 18.59 -0.55
CA SER A 29 33.24 19.62 -0.36
C SER A 29 32.52 20.93 -0.05
N GLY A 30 32.92 21.61 1.06
CA GLY A 30 32.31 22.85 1.50
C GLY A 30 32.70 23.23 2.92
N SER A 31 32.05 24.26 3.47
CA SER A 31 32.29 24.75 4.80
C SER A 31 31.79 23.77 5.89
N ALA A 32 32.29 23.92 7.11
CA ALA A 32 31.82 23.15 8.26
C ALA A 32 30.32 23.35 8.53
N GLN A 33 29.77 24.51 8.20
CA GLN A 33 28.32 24.78 8.34
C GLN A 33 27.50 24.01 7.31
N GLU A 34 27.93 24.00 6.06
CA GLU A 34 27.28 23.22 4.98
C GLU A 34 27.38 21.71 5.27
N PHE A 35 28.53 21.26 5.81
CA PHE A 35 28.69 19.86 6.20
C PHE A 35 27.71 19.44 7.31
N ALA A 36 27.40 20.29 8.26
CA ALA A 36 26.41 20.02 9.29
C ALA A 36 24.99 19.80 8.73
N ALA A 37 24.69 20.37 7.57
CA ALA A 37 23.44 20.17 6.85
C ALA A 37 23.47 18.97 5.88
N TYR A 38 24.65 18.47 5.55
CA TYR A 38 24.83 17.34 4.62
C TYR A 38 24.24 16.05 5.19
N ARG A 39 23.64 15.24 4.31
CA ARG A 39 23.03 13.97 4.66
C ARG A 39 23.65 12.85 3.83
N PHE A 40 24.27 11.91 4.49
CA PHE A 40 24.77 10.70 3.85
C PHE A 40 23.57 9.83 3.43
N THR A 41 23.55 9.45 2.17
CA THR A 41 22.49 8.59 1.58
C THR A 41 22.97 7.18 1.31
N THR A 42 24.27 6.94 1.38
CA THR A 42 24.90 5.63 1.16
C THR A 42 25.65 5.23 2.43
N PRO A 43 25.49 4.01 2.93
CA PRO A 43 26.30 3.49 4.03
C PRO A 43 27.71 3.17 3.51
N GLY A 44 28.67 3.17 4.41
CA GLY A 44 30.06 2.85 4.07
C GLY A 44 31.05 3.60 4.93
N SER A 45 32.34 3.38 4.67
CA SER A 45 33.42 4.06 5.33
C SER A 45 33.83 5.30 4.57
N TYR A 46 33.93 6.41 5.24
CA TYR A 46 34.24 7.72 4.67
C TYR A 46 35.49 8.29 5.31
N THR A 47 36.27 9.01 4.52
CA THR A 47 37.43 9.79 5.00
C THR A 47 37.12 11.27 4.87
N ALA A 48 37.13 11.98 5.99
CA ALA A 48 36.99 13.43 6.00
C ALA A 48 38.38 14.09 6.17
N LYS A 49 38.64 15.05 5.30
CA LYS A 49 39.75 15.98 5.44
C LYS A 49 39.24 17.35 5.81
N LEU A 50 39.71 17.87 6.92
CA LEU A 50 39.34 19.17 7.46
C LEU A 50 40.54 20.10 7.37
N VAL A 51 40.38 21.24 6.72
CA VAL A 51 41.39 22.30 6.69
C VAL A 51 40.87 23.48 7.50
N VAL A 52 41.47 23.73 8.64
CA VAL A 52 41.12 24.86 9.53
C VAL A 52 42.11 25.97 9.26
N SER A 53 41.60 27.16 8.96
CA SER A 53 42.40 28.37 8.75
C SER A 53 42.09 29.42 9.80
N SER A 54 43.13 30.11 10.30
CA SER A 54 42.98 31.24 11.21
C SER A 54 42.33 32.41 10.47
N GLY A 55 41.36 33.07 11.07
CA GLY A 55 40.74 34.29 10.52
C GLY A 55 41.72 35.48 10.60
N GLU A 56 41.43 36.50 9.76
CA GLU A 56 42.24 37.75 9.77
C GLU A 56 42.17 38.58 11.03
N GLY A 57 41.30 38.19 11.99
CA GLY A 57 41.04 38.90 13.26
C GLY A 57 41.89 38.45 14.45
N TYR A 58 42.74 37.45 14.32
CA TYR A 58 43.57 37.00 15.42
C TYR A 58 44.69 37.98 15.67
N GLN A 59 44.47 38.97 16.53
CA GLN A 59 45.46 39.96 16.95
C GLN A 59 46.38 39.37 18.00
N SER A 60 47.32 38.52 17.58
CA SER A 60 48.53 38.23 18.30
C SER A 60 49.70 38.91 17.57
N GLU A 61 50.57 39.56 18.33
CA GLU A 61 51.81 40.01 17.73
C GLU A 61 52.91 38.96 17.98
N PRO A 62 53.55 38.38 16.92
CA PRO A 62 53.31 38.65 15.49
C PRO A 62 52.03 37.95 14.96
N THR A 63 51.38 38.55 13.93
CA THR A 63 50.21 37.97 13.25
C THR A 63 50.59 36.62 12.71
N VAL A 64 50.04 35.56 13.27
CA VAL A 64 50.26 34.19 12.80
C VAL A 64 49.08 33.83 11.89
N SER A 65 49.33 33.74 10.58
CA SER A 65 48.42 33.11 9.63
C SER A 65 48.87 31.70 9.37
N GLY A 66 47.95 30.77 9.38
CA GLY A 66 48.27 29.37 9.12
C GLY A 66 47.02 28.52 8.89
N HIS A 67 47.23 27.35 8.40
CA HIS A 67 46.18 26.34 8.32
C HIS A 67 46.68 25.04 8.96
N GLN A 68 45.72 24.31 9.53
CA GLN A 68 45.94 22.99 10.10
C GLN A 68 45.01 21.99 9.40
N THR A 69 45.57 20.86 9.02
CA THR A 69 44.82 19.80 8.36
C THR A 69 44.62 18.65 9.30
N TYR A 70 43.39 18.21 9.39
CA TYR A 70 43.00 16.98 10.10
C TYR A 70 42.42 16.00 9.09
N GLU A 71 42.70 14.72 9.27
CA GLU A 71 42.11 13.65 8.48
C GLU A 71 41.63 12.56 9.44
N PHE A 72 40.41 12.10 9.25
CA PHE A 72 39.83 11.02 10.05
C PHE A 72 38.86 10.20 9.23
N THR A 73 38.69 8.93 9.59
CA THR A 73 37.70 8.02 9.00
C THR A 73 36.53 7.85 9.93
N PHE A 74 35.36 7.63 9.37
CA PHE A 74 34.15 7.31 10.10
C PHE A 74 33.23 6.43 9.25
N ASP A 75 32.42 5.61 9.90
CA ASP A 75 31.44 4.76 9.26
C ASP A 75 30.05 5.38 9.32
N VAL A 76 29.36 5.37 8.18
CA VAL A 76 27.96 5.74 8.08
C VAL A 76 27.12 4.48 8.02
N THR A 77 26.27 4.30 9.00
CA THR A 77 25.28 3.22 9.03
C THR A 77 23.89 3.81 8.79
N ILE A 78 23.22 3.32 7.76
CA ILE A 78 21.85 3.71 7.46
C ILE A 78 21.00 2.48 7.75
N LYS A 79 20.07 2.60 8.71
CA LYS A 79 19.13 1.51 9.00
C LYS A 79 17.94 1.55 8.06
N ALA A 80 17.50 0.38 7.63
CA ALA A 80 16.25 0.24 6.91
C ALA A 80 15.09 0.86 7.73
N THR A 81 14.20 1.52 7.04
CA THR A 81 13.01 2.14 7.64
C THR A 81 11.78 1.37 7.21
N VAL A 82 11.01 0.90 8.18
CA VAL A 82 9.72 0.24 7.95
C VAL A 82 8.59 1.18 8.39
N ARG A 83 7.60 1.36 7.53
CA ARG A 83 6.45 2.24 7.81
C ARG A 83 5.14 1.61 7.34
N LEU A 84 4.05 1.91 8.08
CA LEU A 84 2.69 1.71 7.62
C LEU A 84 2.15 3.03 7.04
N ASN A 85 1.32 2.96 6.01
CA ASN A 85 0.60 4.13 5.51
C ASN A 85 -0.41 4.67 6.54
N THR A 86 -0.89 3.81 7.43
CA THR A 86 -1.78 4.17 8.55
C THR A 86 -1.56 3.23 9.73
N GLN A 87 -1.76 3.73 10.94
CA GLN A 87 -1.75 2.93 12.17
C GLN A 87 -3.16 2.55 12.66
N ALA A 88 -4.21 2.99 11.95
CA ALA A 88 -5.59 2.68 12.28
C ALA A 88 -6.38 2.33 11.03
N VAL A 89 -7.18 1.27 11.12
CA VAL A 89 -7.97 0.73 10.01
C VAL A 89 -9.26 0.10 10.53
N THR A 90 -10.25 -0.05 9.68
CA THR A 90 -11.47 -0.82 9.95
C THR A 90 -11.47 -2.12 9.14
N PRO A 91 -12.24 -3.16 9.55
CA PRO A 91 -12.48 -4.33 8.71
C PRO A 91 -12.87 -3.97 7.27
N GLY A 92 -12.39 -4.73 6.31
CA GLY A 92 -12.48 -4.42 4.88
C GLY A 92 -11.42 -3.44 4.37
N GLY A 93 -10.55 -2.91 5.23
CA GLY A 93 -9.49 -1.99 4.86
C GLY A 93 -8.25 -2.67 4.31
N VAL A 94 -7.37 -1.86 3.72
CA VAL A 94 -6.05 -2.25 3.21
C VAL A 94 -4.99 -1.36 3.83
N VAL A 95 -3.86 -1.95 4.21
CA VAL A 95 -2.71 -1.24 4.80
C VAL A 95 -1.46 -1.59 3.99
N ALA A 96 -0.71 -0.57 3.59
CA ALA A 96 0.59 -0.76 2.95
C ALA A 96 1.71 -0.75 3.99
N VAL A 97 2.64 -1.70 3.85
CA VAL A 97 3.89 -1.79 4.61
C VAL A 97 5.03 -1.47 3.65
N LYS A 98 5.76 -0.39 3.88
CA LYS A 98 6.88 0.04 3.04
C LYS A 98 8.20 -0.09 3.77
N VAL A 99 9.19 -0.65 3.07
CA VAL A 99 10.58 -0.73 3.52
C VAL A 99 11.43 0.12 2.60
N THR A 100 12.22 1.03 3.16
CA THR A 100 13.15 1.90 2.41
C THR A 100 14.52 1.89 3.08
N SER A 101 15.54 2.36 2.37
CA SER A 101 16.92 2.45 2.87
C SER A 101 17.51 1.11 3.32
N GLN A 102 17.10 0.01 2.69
CA GLN A 102 17.66 -1.32 2.92
C GLN A 102 19.12 -1.38 2.43
N GLN A 103 19.95 -2.11 3.17
CA GLN A 103 21.40 -2.21 2.91
C GLN A 103 21.77 -3.44 2.09
N THR A 104 20.91 -4.43 2.05
CA THR A 104 21.13 -5.68 1.30
C THR A 104 20.09 -5.83 0.20
N ASP A 105 20.41 -6.64 -0.82
CA ASP A 105 19.45 -6.99 -1.88
C ASP A 105 18.47 -8.09 -1.45
N THR A 106 18.56 -8.56 -0.19
CA THR A 106 17.70 -9.62 0.32
C THR A 106 16.28 -9.11 0.52
N LYS A 107 15.31 -9.71 -0.16
CA LYS A 107 13.90 -9.38 -0.02
C LYS A 107 13.47 -9.44 1.45
N PRO A 108 12.85 -8.38 2.00
CA PRO A 108 12.33 -8.41 3.37
C PRO A 108 11.26 -9.49 3.55
N SER A 109 11.09 -9.96 4.78
CA SER A 109 9.98 -10.85 5.13
C SER A 109 9.01 -10.16 6.08
N LEU A 110 7.74 -10.53 5.97
CA LEU A 110 6.64 -10.00 6.79
C LEU A 110 5.97 -11.15 7.53
N THR A 111 5.64 -10.93 8.79
CA THR A 111 4.84 -11.85 9.61
C THR A 111 3.79 -11.05 10.36
N ALA A 112 2.53 -11.38 10.14
CA ALA A 112 1.37 -10.76 10.78
C ALA A 112 0.25 -11.80 10.96
N GLU A 113 -0.69 -11.54 11.86
CA GLU A 113 -1.92 -12.34 11.98
C GLU A 113 -2.91 -12.01 10.85
N LEU A 114 -2.73 -10.86 10.19
CA LEU A 114 -3.54 -10.43 9.06
C LEU A 114 -2.97 -10.97 7.75
N PRO A 115 -3.82 -11.37 6.79
CA PRO A 115 -3.38 -11.79 5.46
C PRO A 115 -2.60 -10.69 4.74
N ASP A 116 -1.54 -11.08 4.06
CA ASP A 116 -0.67 -10.18 3.33
C ASP A 116 -0.32 -10.69 1.91
N THR A 117 0.24 -9.82 1.09
CA THR A 117 0.63 -10.16 -0.29
C THR A 117 2.12 -10.53 -0.43
N GLY A 118 2.88 -10.47 0.65
CA GLY A 118 4.33 -10.50 0.62
C GLY A 118 4.94 -9.24 -0.02
N PHE A 119 6.22 -9.00 0.23
CA PHE A 119 6.91 -7.84 -0.33
C PHE A 119 7.14 -7.97 -1.84
N ARG A 120 7.07 -6.83 -2.53
CA ARG A 120 7.47 -6.61 -3.92
C ARG A 120 8.24 -5.31 -4.05
N ALA A 121 9.00 -5.14 -5.11
CA ALA A 121 9.65 -3.88 -5.39
C ALA A 121 8.61 -2.75 -5.49
N SER A 122 8.88 -1.64 -4.84
CA SER A 122 8.03 -0.46 -4.90
C SER A 122 7.98 0.08 -6.34
N ALA A 123 6.83 0.56 -6.78
CA ALA A 123 6.68 1.18 -8.10
C ALA A 123 7.56 2.42 -8.28
N THR A 124 7.92 3.09 -7.18
CA THR A 124 8.83 4.25 -7.16
C THR A 124 10.32 3.86 -7.20
N GLY A 125 10.63 2.56 -7.12
CA GLY A 125 12.00 2.04 -7.15
C GLY A 125 12.80 2.31 -5.86
N ASP A 126 12.16 2.79 -4.80
CA ASP A 126 12.81 3.20 -3.56
C ASP A 126 12.70 2.18 -2.42
N GLY A 127 12.54 0.92 -2.73
CA GLY A 127 12.49 -0.17 -1.75
C GLY A 127 11.39 -1.19 -2.02
N TRP A 128 10.74 -1.68 -0.96
CA TRP A 128 9.78 -2.78 -1.02
C TRP A 128 8.43 -2.35 -0.43
N VAL A 129 7.37 -2.91 -0.98
CA VAL A 129 6.01 -2.72 -0.49
C VAL A 129 5.28 -4.06 -0.36
N ALA A 130 4.50 -4.22 0.69
CA ALA A 130 3.55 -5.31 0.88
C ALA A 130 2.19 -4.73 1.29
N TYR A 131 1.11 -5.44 0.99
CA TYR A 131 -0.24 -5.02 1.37
C TYR A 131 -0.84 -6.03 2.34
N LEU A 132 -1.38 -5.52 3.45
CA LEU A 132 -2.17 -6.26 4.42
C LEU A 132 -3.65 -6.04 4.10
N ALA A 133 -4.41 -7.11 4.02
CA ALA A 133 -5.85 -7.04 3.97
C ALA A 133 -6.42 -7.23 5.39
N VAL A 134 -7.44 -6.46 5.76
CA VAL A 134 -8.15 -6.64 7.02
C VAL A 134 -9.49 -7.31 6.73
N PRO A 135 -9.64 -8.63 6.98
CA PRO A 135 -10.89 -9.34 6.75
C PRO A 135 -12.09 -8.67 7.44
N LEU A 136 -13.29 -8.88 6.89
CA LEU A 136 -14.52 -8.27 7.40
C LEU A 136 -14.81 -8.66 8.85
N GLU A 137 -14.49 -9.89 9.21
CA GLU A 137 -14.70 -10.49 10.54
C GLU A 137 -13.54 -10.25 11.52
N THR A 138 -12.57 -9.41 11.16
CA THR A 138 -11.45 -9.09 12.06
C THR A 138 -11.94 -8.40 13.32
N GLU A 139 -11.63 -8.97 14.47
CA GLU A 139 -11.99 -8.40 15.76
C GLU A 139 -11.24 -7.08 16.02
N PRO A 140 -11.87 -6.10 16.67
CA PRO A 140 -11.18 -4.87 17.08
C PRO A 140 -10.06 -5.16 18.06
N GLY A 141 -8.90 -4.52 17.84
CA GLY A 141 -7.72 -4.74 18.68
C GLY A 141 -6.45 -4.19 18.08
N SER A 142 -5.34 -4.45 18.75
CA SER A 142 -4.00 -4.08 18.30
C SER A 142 -3.31 -5.33 17.72
N TYR A 143 -2.85 -5.21 16.49
CA TYR A 143 -2.18 -6.27 15.74
C TYR A 143 -0.71 -5.91 15.55
N THR A 144 0.18 -6.84 15.88
CA THR A 144 1.62 -6.66 15.70
C THR A 144 2.02 -7.11 14.29
N ILE A 145 2.75 -6.26 13.59
CA ILE A 145 3.32 -6.53 12.28
C ILE A 145 4.83 -6.57 12.44
N LYS A 146 5.44 -7.70 12.13
CA LYS A 146 6.90 -7.91 12.22
C LYS A 146 7.47 -7.92 10.82
N VAL A 147 8.48 -7.08 10.60
CA VAL A 147 9.23 -7.04 9.33
C VAL A 147 10.68 -7.32 9.63
N THR A 148 11.22 -8.35 8.98
CA THR A 148 12.66 -8.65 9.04
C THR A 148 13.32 -8.06 7.80
N VAL A 149 14.26 -7.17 8.03
CA VAL A 149 15.05 -6.49 6.98
C VAL A 149 16.48 -6.30 7.47
N ASP A 150 17.46 -6.54 6.60
CA ASP A 150 18.91 -6.46 6.92
C ASP A 150 19.30 -7.28 8.17
N GLY A 151 18.61 -8.40 8.45
CA GLY A 151 18.81 -9.24 9.62
C GLY A 151 18.21 -8.70 10.93
N GLU A 152 17.60 -7.51 10.93
CA GLU A 152 16.92 -6.93 12.09
C GLU A 152 15.40 -7.09 11.97
N VAL A 153 14.73 -7.35 13.10
CA VAL A 153 13.26 -7.39 13.19
C VAL A 153 12.76 -6.04 13.68
N GLN A 154 11.86 -5.43 12.89
CA GLN A 154 11.14 -4.22 13.30
C GLN A 154 9.68 -4.56 13.55
N GLU A 155 9.14 -4.14 14.67
CA GLU A 155 7.75 -4.37 15.06
C GLU A 155 6.95 -3.06 14.95
N LEU A 156 5.79 -3.16 14.28
CA LEU A 156 4.85 -2.06 14.14
C LEU A 156 3.49 -2.48 14.68
N THR A 157 2.72 -1.52 15.16
CA THR A 157 1.38 -1.74 15.68
C THR A 157 0.34 -1.18 14.72
N LEU A 158 -0.64 -2.00 14.38
CA LEU A 158 -1.83 -1.61 13.63
C LEU A 158 -3.06 -1.78 14.52
N ASN A 159 -3.85 -0.73 14.68
CA ASN A 159 -5.08 -0.75 15.46
C ASN A 159 -6.27 -0.97 14.52
N VAL A 160 -6.99 -2.06 14.72
CA VAL A 160 -8.25 -2.33 14.03
C VAL A 160 -9.39 -1.81 14.90
N SER A 161 -10.15 -0.85 14.36
CA SER A 161 -11.30 -0.27 15.02
C SER A 161 -12.55 -1.07 14.71
N LYS A 162 -13.55 -1.00 15.60
CA LYS A 162 -14.85 -1.62 15.37
C LYS A 162 -15.53 -0.99 14.16
N SER A 163 -16.00 -1.82 13.22
CA SER A 163 -16.90 -1.38 12.17
C SER A 163 -18.34 -1.31 12.69
N ALA A 164 -19.12 -0.34 12.21
CA ALA A 164 -20.55 -0.29 12.48
C ALA A 164 -21.22 -1.45 11.74
N ALA A 165 -21.86 -2.37 12.48
CA ALA A 165 -22.64 -3.43 11.87
C ALA A 165 -23.84 -2.84 11.13
N SER A 166 -23.98 -3.20 9.85
CA SER A 166 -25.12 -2.79 9.03
C SER A 166 -25.92 -4.03 8.63
N PHE A 167 -27.24 -3.96 8.75
CA PHE A 167 -28.09 -5.09 8.39
C PHE A 167 -29.45 -4.66 7.81
N ARG A 168 -30.08 -5.59 7.12
CA ARG A 168 -31.48 -5.48 6.64
C ARG A 168 -32.28 -6.71 7.03
N ASP A 169 -33.49 -6.49 7.46
CA ASP A 169 -34.46 -7.55 7.80
C ASP A 169 -35.54 -7.65 6.73
N TYR A 170 -35.76 -8.86 6.25
CA TYR A 170 -36.80 -9.16 5.29
C TYR A 170 -37.80 -10.18 5.85
N THR A 171 -39.06 -10.05 5.48
CA THR A 171 -40.14 -11.00 5.79
C THR A 171 -40.22 -12.15 4.78
N SER A 172 -39.47 -12.09 3.70
CA SER A 172 -39.46 -13.10 2.66
C SER A 172 -38.10 -13.14 1.91
N LYS A 173 -37.66 -14.35 1.54
CA LYS A 173 -36.45 -14.54 0.73
C LYS A 173 -36.51 -13.82 -0.65
N SER A 174 -37.70 -13.62 -1.20
CA SER A 174 -37.89 -12.92 -2.46
C SER A 174 -37.49 -11.44 -2.43
N ARG A 175 -37.28 -10.88 -1.25
CA ARG A 175 -36.83 -9.50 -1.05
C ARG A 175 -35.31 -9.35 -0.91
N LEU A 176 -34.58 -10.46 -0.79
CA LEU A 176 -33.12 -10.43 -0.75
C LEU A 176 -32.55 -9.84 -2.04
N VAL A 177 -31.47 -9.10 -1.91
CA VAL A 177 -30.78 -8.54 -3.08
C VAL A 177 -30.16 -9.68 -3.89
N THR A 178 -30.49 -9.73 -5.17
CA THR A 178 -29.94 -10.66 -6.15
C THR A 178 -29.46 -9.89 -7.39
N PRO A 179 -28.38 -10.33 -8.08
CA PRO A 179 -27.58 -11.50 -7.81
C PRO A 179 -26.79 -11.37 -6.51
N TYR A 180 -26.41 -12.47 -5.92
CA TYR A 180 -25.56 -12.54 -4.74
C TYR A 180 -24.43 -13.54 -4.99
N VAL A 181 -23.21 -13.13 -4.70
CA VAL A 181 -22.05 -14.01 -4.69
C VAL A 181 -21.41 -13.90 -3.33
N GLY A 182 -21.64 -14.86 -2.46
CA GLY A 182 -21.01 -14.97 -1.16
C GLY A 182 -19.60 -15.57 -1.25
N ALA A 183 -18.92 -15.67 -0.12
CA ALA A 183 -17.59 -16.29 -0.06
C ALA A 183 -17.62 -17.73 -0.59
N ASP A 184 -18.64 -18.49 -0.19
CA ASP A 184 -18.84 -19.91 -0.57
C ASP A 184 -19.39 -20.07 -2.00
N ASP A 185 -19.90 -18.99 -2.61
CA ASP A 185 -20.48 -19.00 -3.96
C ASP A 185 -19.47 -18.50 -5.02
N THR A 186 -18.25 -18.15 -4.63
CA THR A 186 -17.21 -17.72 -5.57
C THR A 186 -16.89 -18.86 -6.57
N PRO A 187 -17.02 -18.63 -7.90
CA PRO A 187 -16.74 -19.67 -8.89
C PRO A 187 -15.30 -20.20 -8.76
N GLN A 188 -15.11 -21.51 -9.02
CA GLN A 188 -13.80 -22.14 -8.90
C GLN A 188 -12.78 -21.50 -9.86
N GLU A 189 -13.22 -21.13 -11.08
CA GLU A 189 -12.38 -20.44 -12.06
C GLU A 189 -11.83 -19.10 -11.53
N VAL A 190 -12.56 -18.42 -10.66
CA VAL A 190 -12.10 -17.20 -9.98
C VAL A 190 -11.19 -17.56 -8.82
N LEU A 191 -11.53 -18.56 -8.00
CA LEU A 191 -10.71 -19.02 -6.89
C LEU A 191 -9.30 -19.42 -7.34
N ASP A 192 -9.19 -20.13 -8.47
CA ASP A 192 -7.92 -20.59 -9.06
C ASP A 192 -7.00 -19.42 -9.48
N LEU A 193 -7.58 -18.23 -9.70
CA LEU A 193 -6.83 -17.03 -10.07
C LEU A 193 -6.37 -16.20 -8.86
N LEU A 194 -6.88 -16.46 -7.66
CA LEU A 194 -6.58 -15.63 -6.49
C LEU A 194 -5.12 -15.71 -6.05
N ASP A 195 -4.45 -16.83 -6.31
CA ASP A 195 -3.02 -17.01 -6.02
C ASP A 195 -2.10 -16.31 -7.06
N THR A 196 -2.66 -15.90 -8.19
CA THR A 196 -1.90 -15.18 -9.21
C THR A 196 -1.58 -13.77 -8.70
N ALA A 197 -0.31 -13.40 -8.68
CA ALA A 197 0.12 -12.07 -8.30
C ALA A 197 1.28 -11.63 -9.18
N SER A 198 1.14 -10.49 -9.85
CA SER A 198 2.22 -9.87 -10.61
C SER A 198 3.16 -9.11 -9.68
N ASP A 199 4.46 -9.17 -9.96
CA ASP A 199 5.43 -8.29 -9.30
C ASP A 199 5.36 -6.85 -9.85
N THR A 200 4.81 -6.68 -11.06
CA THR A 200 4.56 -5.36 -11.64
C THR A 200 3.30 -4.75 -11.01
N ILE A 201 3.42 -3.56 -10.47
CA ILE A 201 2.31 -2.74 -9.99
C ILE A 201 1.86 -1.87 -11.17
N TYR A 202 0.58 -1.98 -11.57
CA TYR A 202 0.03 -1.33 -12.76
C TYR A 202 -0.72 -0.03 -12.45
N TRP A 203 -1.00 0.29 -11.18
CA TRP A 203 -1.64 1.56 -10.84
C TRP A 203 -0.63 2.70 -10.73
N ALA A 204 -1.07 3.92 -11.11
CA ALA A 204 -0.28 5.12 -10.98
C ALA A 204 -0.42 5.73 -9.56
N ASP A 205 0.37 6.77 -9.28
CA ASP A 205 0.35 7.52 -8.02
C ASP A 205 -1.03 8.09 -7.66
N THR A 206 -1.89 8.30 -8.64
CA THR A 206 -3.28 8.72 -8.44
C THR A 206 -4.15 7.63 -7.81
N GLY A 207 -3.68 6.36 -7.81
CA GLY A 207 -4.44 5.20 -7.32
C GLY A 207 -5.54 4.80 -8.28
N PHE A 208 -6.60 4.21 -7.71
CA PHE A 208 -7.77 3.75 -8.44
C PHE A 208 -8.77 4.89 -8.69
N VAL A 209 -9.52 4.80 -9.80
CA VAL A 209 -10.62 5.70 -10.13
C VAL A 209 -11.94 4.92 -10.20
N SER A 210 -13.08 5.63 -10.10
CA SER A 210 -14.38 4.99 -10.25
C SER A 210 -14.53 4.40 -11.65
N PRO A 211 -14.79 3.09 -11.76
CA PRO A 211 -15.02 2.45 -13.06
C PRO A 211 -16.44 2.67 -13.60
N PHE A 212 -17.30 3.34 -12.85
CA PHE A 212 -18.73 3.53 -13.15
C PHE A 212 -19.07 5.01 -13.26
N SER A 213 -20.07 5.31 -14.08
CA SER A 213 -20.72 6.63 -14.08
C SER A 213 -21.62 6.77 -12.83
N ASP A 214 -22.01 8.01 -12.51
CA ASP A 214 -22.93 8.34 -11.38
C ASP A 214 -24.36 7.78 -11.54
N LYS A 215 -24.63 7.06 -12.63
CA LYS A 215 -25.94 6.45 -12.92
C LYS A 215 -26.17 5.10 -12.26
N VAL A 216 -25.21 4.57 -11.50
CA VAL A 216 -25.35 3.30 -10.79
C VAL A 216 -25.64 3.53 -9.31
N GLU A 217 -26.55 2.75 -8.77
CA GLU A 217 -26.93 2.77 -7.36
C GLU A 217 -26.37 1.53 -6.65
N VAL A 218 -25.89 1.70 -5.41
CA VAL A 218 -25.48 0.58 -4.55
C VAL A 218 -26.72 0.00 -3.90
N THR A 219 -27.10 -1.20 -4.31
CA THR A 219 -28.26 -1.93 -3.75
C THR A 219 -27.90 -2.84 -2.58
N LEU A 220 -26.67 -3.40 -2.60
CA LEU A 220 -26.10 -4.17 -1.49
C LEU A 220 -24.67 -3.66 -1.23
N PRO A 221 -24.42 -2.96 -0.12
CA PRO A 221 -23.06 -2.54 0.23
C PRO A 221 -22.25 -3.69 0.86
N TYR A 222 -20.92 -3.59 0.78
CA TYR A 222 -19.99 -4.46 1.48
C TYR A 222 -20.26 -4.46 2.99
N GLY A 223 -20.17 -5.63 3.62
CA GLY A 223 -20.34 -5.78 5.07
C GLY A 223 -21.80 -5.71 5.56
N LEU A 224 -22.77 -5.51 4.66
CA LEU A 224 -24.17 -5.54 5.04
C LEU A 224 -24.66 -6.99 5.20
N THR A 225 -25.30 -7.26 6.32
CA THR A 225 -25.93 -8.56 6.59
C THR A 225 -27.43 -8.52 6.29
N GLU A 226 -27.90 -9.40 5.44
CA GLU A 226 -29.32 -9.58 5.13
C GLU A 226 -29.89 -10.77 5.94
N TYR A 227 -30.94 -10.51 6.66
CA TYR A 227 -31.67 -11.52 7.46
C TYR A 227 -33.06 -11.74 6.89
N VAL A 228 -33.56 -12.96 7.01
CA VAL A 228 -34.93 -13.33 6.59
C VAL A 228 -35.70 -13.93 7.77
N ASN A 229 -36.91 -13.43 8.00
CA ASN A 229 -37.84 -13.94 8.99
C ASN A 229 -37.29 -14.02 10.42
N ARG A 230 -36.40 -13.09 10.82
CA ARG A 230 -35.97 -13.04 12.23
C ARG A 230 -37.14 -12.85 13.18
N THR A 231 -37.15 -13.60 14.27
CA THR A 231 -38.05 -13.40 15.40
C THR A 231 -37.82 -12.04 16.06
N GLN A 232 -38.77 -11.59 16.87
CA GLN A 232 -38.63 -10.36 17.64
C GLN A 232 -37.42 -10.43 18.61
N THR A 233 -37.19 -11.60 19.21
CA THR A 233 -36.04 -11.83 20.11
C THR A 233 -34.71 -11.76 19.38
N GLU A 234 -34.61 -12.38 18.20
CA GLU A 234 -33.37 -12.31 17.36
C GLU A 234 -33.07 -10.88 16.92
N ARG A 235 -34.11 -10.11 16.53
CA ARG A 235 -33.91 -8.68 16.19
C ARG A 235 -33.42 -7.87 17.38
N LYS A 236 -34.02 -8.09 18.58
CA LYS A 236 -33.64 -7.38 19.81
C LYS A 236 -32.21 -7.68 20.22
N ASN A 237 -31.75 -8.92 20.07
CA ASN A 237 -30.42 -9.37 20.46
C ASN A 237 -29.40 -9.29 19.31
N ASN A 238 -29.79 -8.84 18.13
CA ASN A 238 -29.01 -8.82 16.89
C ASN A 238 -28.40 -10.20 16.57
N THR A 239 -29.17 -11.25 16.67
CA THR A 239 -28.82 -12.65 16.37
C THR A 239 -29.60 -13.17 15.17
N GLY A 240 -29.37 -14.42 14.80
CA GLY A 240 -30.02 -15.10 13.68
C GLY A 240 -29.07 -15.40 12.54
N THR A 241 -29.49 -16.30 11.64
CA THR A 241 -28.72 -16.65 10.46
C THR A 241 -28.97 -15.63 9.35
N GLY A 242 -27.93 -14.89 8.98
CA GLY A 242 -27.92 -13.93 7.87
C GLY A 242 -26.87 -14.28 6.84
N ARG A 243 -26.89 -13.56 5.72
CA ARG A 243 -25.81 -13.58 4.73
C ARG A 243 -25.13 -12.21 4.70
N THR A 244 -23.82 -12.18 4.92
CA THR A 244 -23.04 -10.95 4.92
C THR A 244 -22.35 -10.79 3.57
N SER A 245 -22.47 -9.60 2.99
CA SER A 245 -21.87 -9.31 1.68
C SER A 245 -20.38 -9.04 1.79
N ILE A 246 -19.60 -9.78 1.00
CA ILE A 246 -18.15 -9.57 0.81
C ILE A 246 -17.82 -8.69 -0.41
N ASN A 247 -18.84 -8.19 -1.09
CA ASN A 247 -18.77 -7.40 -2.32
C ASN A 247 -19.85 -6.32 -2.30
N VAL A 248 -20.01 -5.58 -3.38
CA VAL A 248 -21.11 -4.66 -3.58
C VAL A 248 -21.95 -5.09 -4.78
N VAL A 249 -23.27 -4.90 -4.70
CA VAL A 249 -24.17 -5.07 -5.85
C VAL A 249 -24.62 -3.70 -6.31
N LEU A 250 -24.42 -3.46 -7.60
CA LEU A 250 -24.78 -2.22 -8.26
C LEU A 250 -25.98 -2.43 -9.17
N SER A 251 -26.92 -1.49 -9.15
CA SER A 251 -28.04 -1.42 -10.09
C SER A 251 -27.83 -0.25 -11.04
N GLY A 252 -28.00 -0.52 -12.33
CA GLY A 252 -27.87 0.49 -13.38
C GLY A 252 -26.97 0.04 -14.51
N ARG A 253 -27.27 0.55 -15.72
CA ARG A 253 -26.50 0.25 -16.91
C ARG A 253 -25.63 1.44 -17.29
N CYS A 254 -24.34 1.23 -17.31
CA CYS A 254 -23.37 2.22 -17.76
C CYS A 254 -22.15 1.52 -18.39
N ASP A 255 -21.35 2.31 -19.06
CA ASP A 255 -20.04 1.84 -19.50
C ASP A 255 -19.16 1.55 -18.28
N LEU A 256 -18.39 0.48 -18.39
CA LEU A 256 -17.41 0.05 -17.40
C LEU A 256 -16.02 0.33 -17.95
N ILE A 257 -15.22 1.08 -17.19
CA ILE A 257 -13.82 1.38 -17.53
C ILE A 257 -12.87 0.75 -16.52
N ALA A 258 -11.61 0.61 -16.91
CA ALA A 258 -10.57 0.09 -16.01
C ALA A 258 -10.29 1.08 -14.86
N PRO A 259 -10.45 0.67 -13.60
CA PRO A 259 -10.23 1.56 -12.45
C PRO A 259 -8.74 1.88 -12.22
N ALA A 260 -7.87 1.03 -12.73
CA ALA A 260 -6.42 1.15 -12.74
C ALA A 260 -5.87 0.30 -13.90
N GLY A 261 -4.61 0.47 -14.24
CA GLY A 261 -3.93 -0.45 -15.16
C GLY A 261 -3.95 -1.88 -14.62
N GLY A 262 -3.80 -2.88 -15.48
CA GLY A 262 -3.77 -4.27 -15.06
C GLY A 262 -3.75 -5.28 -16.20
N LYS A 263 -3.69 -6.56 -15.81
CA LYS A 263 -3.77 -7.68 -16.73
C LYS A 263 -5.10 -8.42 -16.56
N VAL A 264 -5.83 -8.62 -17.64
CA VAL A 264 -7.06 -9.39 -17.65
C VAL A 264 -6.72 -10.87 -17.45
N LEU A 265 -7.13 -11.44 -16.32
CA LEU A 265 -6.93 -12.85 -16.02
C LEU A 265 -8.08 -13.73 -16.52
N LEU A 266 -9.30 -13.18 -16.53
CA LEU A 266 -10.51 -13.86 -17.00
C LEU A 266 -11.46 -12.83 -17.64
N ALA A 267 -12.06 -13.20 -18.77
CA ALA A 267 -13.09 -12.41 -19.45
C ALA A 267 -14.00 -13.37 -20.22
N GLU A 268 -14.95 -14.00 -19.50
CA GLU A 268 -15.86 -14.98 -20.09
C GLU A 268 -17.17 -15.12 -19.31
N LYS A 269 -18.12 -15.85 -19.87
CA LYS A 269 -19.40 -16.15 -19.22
C LYS A 269 -19.25 -17.39 -18.35
N LEU A 270 -19.38 -17.24 -17.04
CA LEU A 270 -19.40 -18.36 -16.09
C LEU A 270 -20.82 -18.79 -15.75
N PRO A 271 -21.02 -20.08 -15.38
CA PRO A 271 -22.29 -20.56 -14.86
C PRO A 271 -22.75 -19.75 -13.63
N ASN A 272 -24.05 -19.54 -13.49
CA ASN A 272 -24.73 -18.90 -12.36
C ASN A 272 -24.40 -17.42 -12.10
N VAL A 273 -23.24 -16.90 -12.52
CA VAL A 273 -22.79 -15.53 -12.26
C VAL A 273 -22.71 -14.66 -13.52
N GLY A 274 -22.85 -15.25 -14.72
CA GLY A 274 -22.90 -14.51 -15.99
C GLY A 274 -21.52 -14.05 -16.50
N ASN A 275 -21.48 -13.01 -17.33
CA ASN A 275 -20.22 -12.49 -17.83
C ASN A 275 -19.36 -11.98 -16.70
N THR A 276 -18.19 -12.57 -16.56
CA THR A 276 -17.25 -12.36 -15.47
C THR A 276 -15.95 -11.79 -15.99
N LEU A 277 -15.43 -10.80 -15.31
CA LEU A 277 -14.15 -10.16 -15.61
C LEU A 277 -13.30 -10.15 -14.35
N VAL A 278 -12.06 -10.62 -14.45
CA VAL A 278 -11.05 -10.54 -13.38
C VAL A 278 -9.83 -9.81 -13.93
N ILE A 279 -9.45 -8.73 -13.26
CA ILE A 279 -8.26 -7.95 -13.59
C ILE A 279 -7.32 -7.98 -12.40
N GLU A 280 -6.07 -8.34 -12.64
CA GLU A 280 -4.97 -8.26 -11.69
C GLU A 280 -4.20 -6.96 -11.92
N HIS A 281 -4.12 -6.13 -10.88
CA HIS A 281 -3.52 -4.79 -10.92
C HIS A 281 -2.08 -4.75 -10.41
N GLY A 282 -1.54 -5.88 -9.99
CA GLY A 282 -0.23 -6.03 -9.38
C GLY A 282 -0.31 -6.36 -7.89
N ALA A 283 0.74 -6.96 -7.37
CA ALA A 283 0.88 -7.35 -5.97
C ALA A 283 -0.30 -8.14 -5.39
N GLY A 284 -1.05 -8.87 -6.24
CA GLY A 284 -2.22 -9.64 -5.81
C GLY A 284 -3.50 -8.81 -5.61
N VAL A 285 -3.50 -7.53 -5.99
CA VAL A 285 -4.72 -6.70 -5.96
C VAL A 285 -5.56 -6.95 -7.20
N LYS A 286 -6.79 -7.40 -7.01
CA LYS A 286 -7.70 -7.77 -8.10
C LYS A 286 -9.03 -7.05 -8.01
N THR A 287 -9.57 -6.66 -9.15
CA THR A 287 -10.98 -6.30 -9.31
C THR A 287 -11.71 -7.40 -10.05
N ILE A 288 -12.89 -7.75 -9.55
CA ILE A 288 -13.73 -8.84 -10.07
C ILE A 288 -15.14 -8.28 -10.29
N TYR A 289 -15.66 -8.53 -11.47
CA TYR A 289 -17.00 -8.10 -11.87
C TYR A 289 -17.80 -9.32 -12.33
N TYR A 290 -18.99 -9.52 -11.78
CA TYR A 290 -19.91 -10.58 -12.18
C TYR A 290 -21.21 -9.98 -12.73
N GLY A 291 -21.82 -10.68 -13.67
CA GLY A 291 -23.10 -10.29 -14.24
C GLY A 291 -23.03 -9.07 -15.16
N LEU A 292 -21.91 -8.88 -15.83
CA LEU A 292 -21.78 -7.85 -16.86
C LEU A 292 -22.69 -8.15 -18.05
N ARG A 293 -23.25 -7.11 -18.66
CA ARG A 293 -24.04 -7.22 -19.87
C ARG A 293 -23.16 -7.59 -21.07
N ARG A 294 -21.99 -6.96 -21.18
CA ARG A 294 -21.05 -7.15 -22.29
C ARG A 294 -19.62 -6.99 -21.80
N LEU A 295 -18.73 -7.77 -22.36
CA LEU A 295 -17.28 -7.67 -22.25
C LEU A 295 -16.73 -7.09 -23.57
N THR A 296 -15.72 -6.21 -23.46
CA THR A 296 -15.02 -5.64 -24.63
C THR A 296 -13.53 -5.95 -24.62
N VAL A 297 -13.07 -6.67 -23.60
CA VAL A 297 -11.69 -7.13 -23.44
C VAL A 297 -11.63 -8.64 -23.38
N GLU A 298 -10.45 -9.20 -23.64
CA GLU A 298 -10.20 -10.64 -23.66
C GLU A 298 -9.15 -11.01 -22.60
N LYS A 299 -9.16 -12.28 -22.19
CA LYS A 299 -8.14 -12.86 -21.32
C LYS A 299 -6.74 -12.63 -21.88
N GLY A 300 -5.83 -12.16 -21.03
CA GLY A 300 -4.44 -11.86 -21.38
C GLY A 300 -4.18 -10.41 -21.80
N ALA A 301 -5.22 -9.62 -22.08
CA ALA A 301 -5.06 -8.21 -22.43
C ALA A 301 -4.44 -7.42 -21.27
N ILE A 302 -3.58 -6.46 -21.61
CA ILE A 302 -3.10 -5.42 -20.69
C ILE A 302 -3.97 -4.19 -20.91
N VAL A 303 -4.54 -3.66 -19.85
CA VAL A 303 -5.39 -2.47 -19.88
C VAL A 303 -4.75 -1.34 -19.10
N ALA A 304 -4.90 -0.12 -19.60
CA ALA A 304 -4.56 1.11 -18.90
C ALA A 304 -5.77 1.63 -18.10
N GLN A 305 -5.53 2.47 -17.10
CA GLN A 305 -6.60 3.15 -16.39
C GLN A 305 -7.48 3.94 -17.38
N GLY A 306 -8.79 3.77 -17.30
CA GLY A 306 -9.76 4.43 -18.20
C GLY A 306 -10.12 3.63 -19.46
N ASP A 307 -9.42 2.55 -19.79
CA ASP A 307 -9.76 1.71 -20.95
C ASP A 307 -11.15 1.08 -20.79
N ALA A 308 -11.87 0.95 -21.90
CA ALA A 308 -13.19 0.35 -21.93
C ALA A 308 -13.14 -1.17 -21.68
N LEU A 309 -13.83 -1.64 -20.66
CA LEU A 309 -13.89 -3.03 -20.25
C LEU A 309 -15.19 -3.73 -20.67
N GLY A 310 -16.27 -2.97 -20.80
CA GLY A 310 -17.58 -3.52 -21.11
C GLY A 310 -18.73 -2.63 -20.67
N THR A 311 -19.85 -3.24 -20.32
CA THR A 311 -21.02 -2.54 -19.77
C THR A 311 -21.62 -3.30 -18.61
N THR A 312 -22.07 -2.58 -17.56
CA THR A 312 -22.83 -3.15 -16.46
C THR A 312 -24.24 -3.54 -16.90
N ASP A 313 -24.95 -4.33 -16.09
CA ASP A 313 -26.36 -4.65 -16.30
C ASP A 313 -27.22 -4.08 -15.17
N LYS A 314 -28.49 -4.49 -15.14
CA LYS A 314 -29.46 -4.10 -14.09
C LYS A 314 -28.98 -4.44 -12.68
N ALA A 315 -28.14 -5.46 -12.56
CA ALA A 315 -27.45 -5.82 -11.34
C ALA A 315 -26.07 -6.39 -11.71
N THR A 316 -25.02 -5.75 -11.19
CA THR A 316 -23.64 -6.15 -11.36
C THR A 316 -23.01 -6.30 -10.00
N VAL A 317 -22.35 -7.43 -9.73
CA VAL A 317 -21.60 -7.64 -8.48
C VAL A 317 -20.16 -7.19 -8.71
N VAL A 318 -19.62 -6.44 -7.78
CA VAL A 318 -18.27 -5.91 -7.82
C VAL A 318 -17.52 -6.29 -6.55
N GLU A 319 -16.38 -6.89 -6.74
CA GLU A 319 -15.51 -7.34 -5.66
C GLU A 319 -14.10 -6.81 -5.87
N VAL A 320 -13.40 -6.48 -4.79
CA VAL A 320 -11.97 -6.23 -4.78
C VAL A 320 -11.33 -7.17 -3.79
N ARG A 321 -10.23 -7.79 -4.20
CA ARG A 321 -9.41 -8.64 -3.32
C ARG A 321 -7.99 -8.16 -3.25
N VAL A 322 -7.42 -8.33 -2.06
CA VAL A 322 -5.97 -8.22 -1.81
C VAL A 322 -5.50 -9.61 -1.39
N GLY A 323 -4.72 -10.25 -2.26
CA GLY A 323 -4.52 -11.70 -2.19
C GLY A 323 -5.84 -12.44 -2.35
N LYS A 324 -6.16 -13.30 -1.38
CA LYS A 324 -7.44 -14.05 -1.32
C LYS A 324 -8.55 -13.30 -0.57
N THR A 325 -8.22 -12.24 0.15
CA THR A 325 -9.11 -11.57 1.08
C THR A 325 -9.97 -10.53 0.38
N PRO A 326 -11.31 -10.63 0.46
CA PRO A 326 -12.21 -9.58 0.02
C PRO A 326 -12.05 -8.33 0.89
N VAL A 327 -11.98 -7.17 0.26
CA VAL A 327 -11.89 -5.86 0.91
C VAL A 327 -12.97 -4.93 0.39
N GLU A 328 -13.21 -3.79 1.06
CA GLU A 328 -14.30 -2.87 0.70
C GLU A 328 -14.08 -2.25 -0.70
N PRO A 329 -14.87 -2.64 -1.73
CA PRO A 329 -14.61 -2.26 -3.09
C PRO A 329 -14.74 -0.75 -3.33
N LEU A 330 -15.78 -0.12 -2.80
CA LEU A 330 -16.09 1.28 -3.13
C LEU A 330 -15.04 2.25 -2.59
N ARG A 331 -14.44 1.95 -1.44
CA ARG A 331 -13.36 2.77 -0.90
C ARG A 331 -12.15 2.80 -1.83
N ILE A 332 -11.81 1.64 -2.40
CA ILE A 332 -10.71 1.53 -3.36
C ILE A 332 -11.07 2.19 -4.69
N LEU A 333 -12.22 1.83 -5.26
CA LEU A 333 -12.68 2.30 -6.56
C LEU A 333 -13.06 3.79 -6.61
N ARG A 334 -13.14 4.47 -5.48
CA ARG A 334 -13.31 5.92 -5.38
C ARG A 334 -12.01 6.66 -5.08
N GLY A 335 -10.87 5.96 -5.13
CA GLY A 335 -9.57 6.54 -4.81
C GLY A 335 -9.40 6.96 -3.35
N GLN A 336 -10.15 6.37 -2.43
CA GLN A 336 -10.12 6.68 -0.98
C GLN A 336 -9.25 5.71 -0.19
N CYS A 337 -8.43 4.91 -0.86
CA CYS A 337 -7.50 3.95 -0.26
C CYS A 337 -6.06 4.41 -0.47
N ASP A 338 -5.50 5.11 0.51
CA ASP A 338 -4.13 5.65 0.43
C ASP A 338 -3.07 4.55 0.33
N ALA A 339 -3.35 3.34 0.82
CA ALA A 339 -2.46 2.19 0.69
C ALA A 339 -2.18 1.82 -0.79
N LEU A 340 -3.15 2.03 -1.68
CA LEU A 340 -3.07 1.71 -3.11
C LEU A 340 -2.81 2.96 -3.98
N ARG A 341 -2.01 3.87 -3.47
CA ARG A 341 -1.43 5.01 -4.20
C ARG A 341 0.10 4.84 -4.24
N SER A 342 0.84 5.92 -4.40
CA SER A 342 2.31 5.96 -4.38
C SER A 342 2.91 5.66 -2.99
N TYR A 343 2.69 4.45 -2.51
CA TYR A 343 3.24 4.02 -1.23
C TYR A 343 4.31 2.97 -1.43
#